data_574c8da723383271c95b54a8f582c13d
#
_entry.id   574c8da723383271c95b54a8f582c13d
#
_cell.length_a   1.000
_cell.length_b   1.000
_cell.length_c   1.000
_cell.angle_alpha   90.00
_cell.angle_beta   90.00
_cell.angle_gamma   90.00
#
_symmetry.space_group_name_H-M   'P 1'
#
loop_
_entity.id
_entity.type
_entity.pdbx_description
1 polymer ?
#
loop_
_entity_poly.entity_id
_entity_poly.type
_entity_poly.pdbx_seq_one_letter_code
_entity_poly.pdbx_strand_id
1 'polypeptide(L)'
;MPVPRIRLRRAVSLIALGVLGPAFTAAVAAPAVAAPTAVAPTAVAPGQDRAPHQVRRAAAPGSTADQAGTFKKLNITMQQQQQTNWCWAASGNTIATWFGYDYSQNQFCNAAFGRATGSVCPNSQATLGDVQNGLDRVGINPGAYVTGYLRYSTVQAEVDADRPVETRIQWSSGGGHMHVLYGYDTGNNWVYWGDPWPSDYRYNWADYWYYVNNGTFSWTHSLYRIGA
;
A
#
# COMPACT_ATOMS: atom_id res chain seq x y z
N MET A 1 4.05 -11.87 73.56
CA MET A 1 2.67 -11.35 73.51
C MET A 1 1.90 -12.08 72.43
N PRO A 2 0.68 -12.53 72.72
CA PRO A 2 0.14 -13.75 72.12
C PRO A 2 -0.64 -13.51 70.85
N VAL A 3 -0.60 -14.51 69.95
CA VAL A 3 -1.35 -14.62 68.68
C VAL A 3 -2.76 -15.14 69.01
N PRO A 4 -3.84 -14.58 68.48
CA PRO A 4 -5.17 -15.17 68.60
C PRO A 4 -5.43 -16.24 67.55
N ARG A 5 -5.81 -17.42 67.99
CA ARG A 5 -6.35 -18.56 67.29
C ARG A 5 -7.81 -18.30 66.93
N ILE A 6 -8.20 -18.36 65.68
CA ILE A 6 -9.61 -18.37 65.22
C ILE A 6 -10.01 -19.82 64.91
N ARG A 7 -11.10 -20.23 65.53
CA ARG A 7 -11.69 -21.58 65.49
C ARG A 7 -12.45 -21.84 64.18
N LEU A 8 -12.21 -23.03 63.65
CA LEU A 8 -12.99 -23.63 62.59
C LEU A 8 -14.35 -24.09 63.12
N ARG A 9 -15.46 -23.59 62.58
CA ARG A 9 -16.79 -24.18 62.77
C ARG A 9 -17.14 -25.03 61.56
N ARG A 10 -17.30 -26.33 61.81
CA ARG A 10 -17.89 -27.27 60.82
C ARG A 10 -19.40 -27.08 60.83
N ALA A 11 -20.00 -26.82 59.70
CA ALA A 11 -21.44 -26.96 59.46
C ALA A 11 -21.69 -28.24 58.69
N VAL A 12 -22.46 -29.13 59.29
CA VAL A 12 -22.99 -30.36 58.70
C VAL A 12 -24.30 -29.96 58.03
N SER A 13 -24.45 -30.20 56.73
CA SER A 13 -25.77 -30.09 56.07
C SER A 13 -26.15 -31.41 55.40
N LEU A 14 -27.35 -31.80 55.73
CA LEU A 14 -28.00 -33.05 55.36
C LEU A 14 -28.22 -33.17 53.82
N ILE A 15 -28.07 -34.39 53.40
CA ILE A 15 -28.40 -34.90 52.07
C ILE A 15 -29.92 -35.13 52.00
N ALA A 16 -30.58 -34.47 51.04
CA ALA A 16 -31.92 -34.85 50.60
C ALA A 16 -31.80 -35.53 49.23
N LEU A 17 -32.08 -36.81 49.15
CA LEU A 17 -32.25 -37.55 47.88
C LEU A 17 -33.56 -37.14 47.24
N GLY A 18 -33.49 -36.43 46.11
CA GLY A 18 -34.62 -36.23 45.19
C GLY A 18 -34.33 -36.97 43.92
N VAL A 19 -35.08 -38.06 43.69
CA VAL A 19 -35.08 -38.79 42.43
C VAL A 19 -36.00 -38.04 41.47
N LEU A 20 -35.41 -37.45 40.40
CA LEU A 20 -36.17 -36.91 39.26
C LEU A 20 -35.57 -37.51 37.99
N GLY A 21 -36.44 -38.16 37.24
CA GLY A 21 -36.13 -38.88 36.00
C GLY A 21 -35.64 -37.96 34.90
N PRO A 22 -35.01 -38.51 33.84
CA PRO A 22 -34.47 -37.73 32.75
C PRO A 22 -35.59 -37.24 31.83
N ALA A 23 -35.83 -35.93 31.81
CA ALA A 23 -36.56 -35.27 30.75
C ALA A 23 -35.61 -35.08 29.56
N PHE A 24 -35.77 -35.92 28.53
CA PHE A 24 -35.14 -35.73 27.23
C PHE A 24 -35.78 -34.50 26.57
N THR A 25 -35.16 -33.33 26.68
CA THR A 25 -35.45 -32.24 25.76
C THR A 25 -34.63 -32.44 24.49
N ALA A 26 -35.30 -32.86 23.43
CA ALA A 26 -34.72 -32.86 22.09
C ALA A 26 -34.40 -31.42 21.71
N ALA A 27 -33.11 -31.05 21.74
CA ALA A 27 -32.63 -29.82 21.16
C ALA A 27 -32.78 -29.94 19.64
N VAL A 28 -33.74 -29.24 19.07
CA VAL A 28 -33.82 -29.04 17.61
C VAL A 28 -32.62 -28.14 17.26
N ALA A 29 -31.62 -28.74 16.64
CA ALA A 29 -30.50 -27.97 16.06
C ALA A 29 -31.07 -27.17 14.89
N ALA A 30 -31.07 -25.82 15.05
CA ALA A 30 -31.34 -24.94 13.94
C ALA A 30 -30.24 -25.15 12.88
N PRO A 31 -30.61 -25.21 11.57
CA PRO A 31 -29.59 -25.30 10.53
C PRO A 31 -28.67 -24.09 10.61
N ALA A 32 -27.38 -24.34 10.78
CA ALA A 32 -26.36 -23.30 10.67
C ALA A 32 -26.42 -22.74 9.24
N VAL A 33 -26.93 -21.53 9.10
CA VAL A 33 -26.80 -20.76 7.87
C VAL A 33 -25.31 -20.51 7.71
N ALA A 34 -24.68 -21.20 6.74
CA ALA A 34 -23.31 -20.94 6.37
C ALA A 34 -23.20 -19.46 5.99
N ALA A 35 -22.41 -18.71 6.73
CA ALA A 35 -22.07 -17.34 6.36
C ALA A 35 -21.49 -17.40 4.94
N PRO A 36 -21.87 -16.45 4.04
CA PRO A 36 -21.27 -16.41 2.72
C PRO A 36 -19.76 -16.24 2.92
N THR A 37 -19.00 -17.21 2.44
CA THR A 37 -17.55 -17.10 2.32
C THR A 37 -17.30 -15.86 1.47
N ALA A 38 -16.80 -14.79 2.10
CA ALA A 38 -16.29 -13.64 1.37
C ALA A 38 -15.18 -14.19 0.48
N VAL A 39 -15.47 -14.32 -0.81
CA VAL A 39 -14.45 -14.58 -1.82
C VAL A 39 -13.55 -13.36 -1.76
N ALA A 40 -12.36 -13.52 -1.19
CA ALA A 40 -11.34 -12.49 -1.28
C ALA A 40 -11.19 -12.16 -2.77
N PRO A 41 -11.26 -10.88 -3.17
CA PRO A 41 -11.04 -10.54 -4.57
C PRO A 41 -9.66 -11.06 -4.92
N THR A 42 -9.64 -12.04 -5.80
CA THR A 42 -8.39 -12.55 -6.39
C THR A 42 -7.74 -11.33 -7.00
N ALA A 43 -6.54 -10.96 -6.54
CA ALA A 43 -5.74 -9.97 -7.23
C ALA A 43 -5.58 -10.52 -8.65
N VAL A 44 -6.29 -9.93 -9.61
CA VAL A 44 -6.08 -10.24 -11.00
C VAL A 44 -4.67 -9.75 -11.27
N ALA A 45 -3.75 -10.68 -11.48
CA ALA A 45 -2.44 -10.34 -12.00
C ALA A 45 -2.67 -9.45 -13.23
N PRO A 46 -2.05 -8.28 -13.31
CA PRO A 46 -2.19 -7.43 -14.49
C PRO A 46 -1.88 -8.30 -15.69
N GLY A 47 -2.81 -8.38 -16.64
CA GLY A 47 -2.55 -9.05 -17.90
C GLY A 47 -1.24 -8.51 -18.43
N GLN A 48 -0.43 -9.35 -19.07
CA GLN A 48 0.94 -9.02 -19.52
C GLN A 48 0.94 -8.01 -20.68
N ASP A 49 0.19 -6.94 -20.55
CA ASP A 49 0.24 -5.81 -21.44
C ASP A 49 1.48 -5.00 -21.04
N ARG A 50 2.60 -5.39 -21.63
CA ARG A 50 3.85 -4.64 -21.55
C ARG A 50 3.55 -3.20 -21.93
N ALA A 51 3.64 -2.28 -20.97
CA ALA A 51 3.60 -0.87 -21.25
C ALA A 51 4.63 -0.59 -22.36
N PRO A 52 4.23 0.05 -23.46
CA PRO A 52 5.18 0.35 -24.53
C PRO A 52 6.28 1.26 -23.98
N HIS A 53 7.52 0.79 -24.04
CA HIS A 53 8.68 1.43 -23.44
C HIS A 53 9.03 2.79 -24.07
N GLN A 54 8.37 3.21 -25.14
CA GLN A 54 8.59 4.49 -25.81
C GLN A 54 7.37 4.89 -26.61
N VAL A 55 6.60 5.82 -26.13
CA VAL A 55 5.68 6.58 -27.00
C VAL A 55 6.38 7.90 -27.33
N ARG A 56 7.15 7.90 -28.42
CA ARG A 56 7.57 9.15 -29.05
C ARG A 56 6.33 9.82 -29.65
N ARG A 57 5.88 10.89 -29.03
CA ARG A 57 4.98 11.81 -29.74
C ARG A 57 5.82 12.50 -30.79
N ALA A 58 5.44 12.37 -32.08
CA ALA A 58 6.01 13.18 -33.13
C ALA A 58 5.82 14.65 -32.77
N ALA A 59 6.90 15.42 -32.75
CA ALA A 59 6.85 16.86 -32.53
C ALA A 59 5.97 17.46 -33.61
N ALA A 60 5.02 18.31 -33.22
CA ALA A 60 4.28 19.12 -34.15
C ALA A 60 5.27 20.05 -34.90
N PRO A 61 5.21 20.17 -36.23
CA PRO A 61 6.10 21.06 -36.95
C PRO A 61 5.72 22.52 -36.63
N GLY A 62 6.63 23.23 -35.99
CA GLY A 62 6.54 24.69 -35.84
C GLY A 62 6.56 25.24 -34.43
N SER A 63 7.66 25.08 -33.72
CA SER A 63 8.10 26.07 -32.73
C SER A 63 9.64 26.08 -32.70
N THR A 64 10.22 27.06 -33.37
CA THR A 64 11.61 27.43 -33.22
C THR A 64 11.76 28.19 -31.91
N ALA A 65 12.17 27.50 -30.85
CA ALA A 65 12.92 28.04 -29.70
C ALA A 65 13.59 26.84 -29.06
N ASP A 66 14.91 26.76 -29.13
CA ASP A 66 15.76 25.88 -28.36
C ASP A 66 15.61 26.22 -26.87
N GLN A 67 14.52 25.80 -26.23
CA GLN A 67 14.51 25.62 -24.80
C GLN A 67 15.07 24.23 -24.54
N ALA A 68 16.36 24.18 -24.21
CA ALA A 68 16.95 22.98 -23.62
C ALA A 68 16.06 22.57 -22.45
N GLY A 69 15.30 21.49 -22.61
CA GLY A 69 14.37 21.02 -21.61
C GLY A 69 15.12 20.70 -20.32
N THR A 70 14.53 21.03 -19.19
CA THR A 70 15.08 20.59 -17.90
C THR A 70 14.76 19.12 -17.67
N PHE A 71 15.74 18.39 -17.14
CA PHE A 71 15.65 16.95 -16.87
C PHE A 71 16.19 16.67 -15.47
N LYS A 72 15.45 15.95 -14.67
CA LYS A 72 15.92 15.46 -13.38
C LYS A 72 15.35 14.09 -13.06
N LYS A 73 16.20 13.22 -12.50
CA LYS A 73 15.81 11.94 -11.89
C LYS A 73 16.45 11.79 -10.54
N LEU A 74 15.67 11.35 -9.56
CA LEU A 74 16.18 10.91 -8.27
C LEU A 74 16.81 9.52 -8.44
N ASN A 75 17.93 9.28 -7.78
CA ASN A 75 18.62 7.99 -7.84
C ASN A 75 17.99 6.99 -6.85
N ILE A 76 16.68 6.75 -6.98
CA ILE A 76 15.99 5.78 -6.14
C ILE A 76 16.39 4.34 -6.50
N THR A 77 16.39 3.46 -5.51
CA THR A 77 16.50 2.01 -5.72
C THR A 77 15.10 1.40 -5.58
N MET A 78 14.40 1.27 -6.70
CA MET A 78 13.04 0.73 -6.69
C MET A 78 13.03 -0.73 -6.27
N GLN A 79 12.29 -1.06 -5.23
CA GLN A 79 12.18 -2.41 -4.70
C GLN A 79 11.18 -3.25 -5.50
N GLN A 80 11.49 -4.53 -5.67
CA GLN A 80 10.51 -5.51 -6.14
C GLN A 80 9.61 -5.90 -4.97
N GLN A 81 8.28 -5.96 -5.18
CA GLN A 81 7.37 -6.42 -4.16
C GLN A 81 7.61 -7.89 -3.79
N GLN A 82 7.61 -8.18 -2.48
CA GLN A 82 7.89 -9.52 -1.95
C GLN A 82 6.63 -10.40 -1.83
N GLN A 83 5.44 -9.80 -1.86
CA GLN A 83 4.15 -10.49 -1.82
C GLN A 83 3.25 -9.95 -2.93
N THR A 84 2.27 -10.74 -3.37
CA THR A 84 1.42 -10.43 -4.52
C THR A 84 0.58 -9.14 -4.35
N ASN A 85 0.25 -8.76 -3.12
CA ASN A 85 -0.52 -7.55 -2.82
C ASN A 85 0.31 -6.40 -2.24
N TRP A 86 1.65 -6.50 -2.27
CA TRP A 86 2.54 -5.54 -1.60
C TRP A 86 3.14 -4.47 -2.52
N CYS A 87 2.50 -4.14 -3.63
CA CYS A 87 2.94 -3.02 -4.46
C CYS A 87 3.07 -1.72 -3.62
N TRP A 88 2.11 -1.45 -2.76
CA TRP A 88 2.10 -0.32 -1.85
C TRP A 88 3.24 -0.36 -0.81
N ALA A 89 3.52 -1.54 -0.23
CA ALA A 89 4.59 -1.70 0.75
C ALA A 89 5.98 -1.59 0.10
N ALA A 90 6.15 -2.11 -1.12
CA ALA A 90 7.38 -1.98 -1.87
C ALA A 90 7.63 -0.54 -2.31
N SER A 91 6.60 0.17 -2.79
CA SER A 91 6.69 1.57 -3.18
C SER A 91 6.96 2.48 -1.98
N GLY A 92 6.18 2.35 -0.90
CA GLY A 92 6.39 3.12 0.31
C GLY A 92 7.75 2.85 0.98
N ASN A 93 8.20 1.58 1.01
CA ASN A 93 9.53 1.26 1.54
C ASN A 93 10.67 1.71 0.62
N THR A 94 10.46 1.78 -0.70
CA THR A 94 11.39 2.43 -1.63
C THR A 94 11.58 3.91 -1.26
N ILE A 95 10.49 4.61 -0.97
CA ILE A 95 10.52 6.01 -0.53
C ILE A 95 11.19 6.14 0.85
N ALA A 96 10.87 5.25 1.79
CA ALA A 96 11.54 5.25 3.10
C ALA A 96 13.06 5.04 2.96
N THR A 97 13.49 4.13 2.10
CA THR A 97 14.91 3.91 1.81
C THR A 97 15.57 5.13 1.14
N TRP A 98 14.86 5.85 0.27
CA TRP A 98 15.33 7.12 -0.30
C TRP A 98 15.65 8.15 0.77
N PHE A 99 14.84 8.25 1.81
CA PHE A 99 15.07 9.12 2.96
C PHE A 99 16.07 8.56 4.00
N GLY A 100 16.76 7.45 3.69
CA GLY A 100 17.83 6.90 4.51
C GLY A 100 17.37 5.91 5.59
N TYR A 101 16.14 5.43 5.54
CA TYR A 101 15.62 4.44 6.48
C TYR A 101 15.80 3.03 5.94
N ASP A 102 16.30 2.13 6.80
CA ASP A 102 16.56 0.72 6.45
C ASP A 102 15.51 -0.19 7.07
N TYR A 103 14.34 -0.27 6.43
CA TYR A 103 13.26 -1.19 6.80
C TYR A 103 13.08 -2.25 5.71
N SER A 104 12.71 -3.47 6.12
CA SER A 104 12.16 -4.45 5.18
C SER A 104 10.72 -4.09 4.81
N GLN A 105 10.23 -4.61 3.69
CA GLN A 105 8.80 -4.43 3.31
C GLN A 105 7.85 -4.99 4.37
N ASN A 106 8.23 -6.09 5.04
CA ASN A 106 7.46 -6.64 6.15
C ASN A 106 7.38 -5.67 7.35
N GLN A 107 8.49 -5.01 7.69
CA GLN A 107 8.51 -4.01 8.76
C GLN A 107 7.71 -2.76 8.38
N PHE A 108 7.85 -2.27 7.15
CA PHE A 108 7.06 -1.15 6.64
C PHE A 108 5.57 -1.47 6.63
N CYS A 109 5.19 -2.66 6.17
CA CYS A 109 3.82 -3.15 6.21
C CYS A 109 3.27 -3.21 7.64
N ASN A 110 4.03 -3.71 8.59
CA ASN A 110 3.62 -3.72 10.00
C ASN A 110 3.49 -2.30 10.57
N ALA A 111 4.38 -1.38 10.20
CA ALA A 111 4.26 0.04 10.55
C ALA A 111 2.96 0.63 9.99
N ALA A 112 2.66 0.43 8.71
CA ALA A 112 1.44 0.93 8.07
C ALA A 112 0.16 0.46 8.77
N PHE A 113 0.11 -0.79 9.21
CA PHE A 113 -1.04 -1.38 9.88
C PHE A 113 -1.00 -1.28 11.42
N GLY A 114 -0.03 -0.60 12.01
CA GLY A 114 0.07 -0.44 13.46
C GLY A 114 0.38 -1.72 14.21
N ARG A 115 1.09 -2.65 13.59
CA ARG A 115 1.46 -3.96 14.13
C ARG A 115 2.87 -3.93 14.70
N ALA A 116 3.21 -4.92 15.52
CA ALA A 116 4.60 -5.10 15.97
C ALA A 116 5.51 -5.37 14.76
N THR A 117 6.60 -4.62 14.63
CA THR A 117 7.49 -4.66 13.46
C THR A 117 8.12 -6.03 13.19
N GLY A 118 8.32 -6.85 14.22
CA GLY A 118 8.85 -8.22 14.12
C GLY A 118 7.81 -9.27 13.75
N SER A 119 6.53 -8.93 13.65
CA SER A 119 5.48 -9.89 13.27
C SER A 119 5.45 -10.12 11.77
N VAL A 120 4.86 -11.23 11.33
CA VAL A 120 4.56 -11.47 9.92
C VAL A 120 3.42 -10.56 9.50
N CYS A 121 3.64 -9.72 8.50
CA CYS A 121 2.60 -8.86 7.97
C CYS A 121 1.75 -9.62 6.94
N PRO A 122 0.41 -9.46 6.96
CA PRO A 122 -0.45 -10.16 6.01
C PRO A 122 -0.23 -9.68 4.57
N ASN A 123 -0.39 -10.58 3.62
CA ASN A 123 -0.39 -10.25 2.18
C ASN A 123 -1.71 -9.56 1.79
N SER A 124 -1.95 -8.37 2.31
CA SER A 124 -3.17 -7.58 2.10
C SER A 124 -2.92 -6.41 1.17
N GLN A 125 -3.95 -6.02 0.44
CA GLN A 125 -3.98 -4.74 -0.26
C GLN A 125 -4.03 -3.60 0.77
N ALA A 126 -3.56 -2.42 0.36
CA ALA A 126 -3.62 -1.21 1.16
C ALA A 126 -3.84 0.03 0.29
N THR A 127 -4.13 1.13 0.94
CA THR A 127 -4.36 2.44 0.32
C THR A 127 -3.12 3.34 0.47
N LEU A 128 -3.07 4.46 -0.25
CA LEU A 128 -2.06 5.49 -0.01
C LEU A 128 -2.16 6.09 1.41
N GLY A 129 -3.33 6.04 2.04
CA GLY A 129 -3.49 6.41 3.45
C GLY A 129 -2.77 5.45 4.40
N ASP A 130 -2.75 4.15 4.09
CA ASP A 130 -1.96 3.17 4.83
C ASP A 130 -0.46 3.40 4.62
N VAL A 131 -0.04 3.80 3.41
CA VAL A 131 1.34 4.21 3.14
C VAL A 131 1.71 5.44 3.97
N GLN A 132 0.82 6.46 4.08
CA GLN A 132 1.04 7.61 4.96
C GLN A 132 1.26 7.17 6.42
N ASN A 133 0.42 6.26 6.92
CA ASN A 133 0.60 5.71 8.27
C ASN A 133 1.96 5.02 8.42
N GLY A 134 2.40 4.28 7.38
CA GLY A 134 3.71 3.64 7.37
C GLY A 134 4.84 4.64 7.45
N LEU A 135 4.83 5.67 6.58
CA LEU A 135 5.83 6.74 6.54
C LEU A 135 5.89 7.52 7.86
N ASP A 136 4.74 7.92 8.40
CA ASP A 136 4.66 8.64 9.68
C ASP A 136 5.27 7.82 10.82
N ARG A 137 4.94 6.53 10.92
CA ARG A 137 5.44 5.65 11.98
C ARG A 137 6.91 5.32 11.87
N VAL A 138 7.50 5.39 10.68
CA VAL A 138 8.95 5.26 10.52
C VAL A 138 9.69 6.60 10.65
N GLY A 139 8.97 7.70 10.93
CA GLY A 139 9.56 9.01 11.23
C GLY A 139 9.74 9.92 10.01
N ILE A 140 9.04 9.65 8.92
CA ILE A 140 9.05 10.48 7.70
C ILE A 140 7.74 11.27 7.66
N ASN A 141 7.82 12.61 7.42
CA ASN A 141 6.60 13.38 7.14
C ASN A 141 5.85 12.71 5.98
N PRO A 142 4.61 12.22 6.20
CA PRO A 142 3.92 11.39 5.22
C PRO A 142 3.37 12.18 4.04
N GLY A 143 3.48 13.51 4.05
CA GLY A 143 3.01 14.37 2.98
C GLY A 143 1.50 14.48 2.87
N ALA A 144 1.02 14.77 1.66
CA ALA A 144 -0.38 15.00 1.36
C ALA A 144 -0.94 13.95 0.40
N TYR A 145 -2.06 13.34 0.79
CA TYR A 145 -2.83 12.41 -0.04
C TYR A 145 -3.92 13.16 -0.79
N VAL A 146 -4.00 12.95 -2.10
CA VAL A 146 -5.04 13.54 -2.97
C VAL A 146 -5.64 12.48 -3.91
N THR A 147 -6.93 12.59 -4.16
CA THR A 147 -7.62 11.86 -5.23
C THR A 147 -7.34 12.57 -6.54
N GLY A 148 -6.86 11.83 -7.54
CA GLY A 148 -6.48 12.34 -8.84
C GLY A 148 -4.97 12.39 -9.06
N TYR A 149 -4.61 12.76 -10.27
CA TYR A 149 -3.22 12.96 -10.68
C TYR A 149 -2.72 14.36 -10.28
N LEU A 150 -1.41 14.50 -10.11
CA LEU A 150 -0.75 15.80 -9.92
C LEU A 150 -0.50 16.45 -11.27
N ARG A 151 -0.58 17.77 -11.33
CA ARG A 151 -0.13 18.53 -12.50
C ARG A 151 1.35 18.25 -12.78
N TYR A 152 1.74 18.28 -14.05
CA TYR A 152 3.13 18.02 -14.42
C TYR A 152 4.12 18.96 -13.72
N SER A 153 3.77 20.25 -13.58
CA SER A 153 4.57 21.23 -12.83
C SER A 153 4.71 20.86 -11.34
N THR A 154 3.70 20.23 -10.76
CA THR A 154 3.79 19.75 -9.37
C THR A 154 4.75 18.55 -9.26
N VAL A 155 4.70 17.62 -10.23
CA VAL A 155 5.67 16.51 -10.29
C VAL A 155 7.09 17.04 -10.41
N GLN A 156 7.32 18.04 -11.25
CA GLN A 156 8.63 18.69 -11.38
C GLN A 156 9.08 19.30 -10.04
N ALA A 157 8.21 20.07 -9.39
CA ALA A 157 8.54 20.72 -8.10
C ALA A 157 8.85 19.69 -7.00
N GLU A 158 8.19 18.55 -6.97
CA GLU A 158 8.50 17.48 -6.01
C GLU A 158 9.88 16.87 -6.30
N VAL A 159 10.14 16.52 -7.55
CA VAL A 159 11.42 15.94 -7.95
C VAL A 159 12.56 16.96 -7.76
N ASP A 160 12.32 18.25 -8.03
CA ASP A 160 13.32 19.32 -7.80
C ASP A 160 13.66 19.49 -6.33
N ALA A 161 12.69 19.22 -5.46
CA ALA A 161 12.87 19.22 -4.01
C ALA A 161 13.34 17.86 -3.44
N ASP A 162 13.84 16.97 -4.29
CA ASP A 162 14.32 15.61 -3.95
C ASP A 162 13.26 14.73 -3.27
N ARG A 163 11.99 14.94 -3.59
CA ARG A 163 10.86 14.17 -3.05
C ARG A 163 10.23 13.27 -4.11
N PRO A 164 10.34 11.95 -3.99
CA PRO A 164 9.59 11.02 -4.83
C PRO A 164 8.09 11.11 -4.52
N VAL A 165 7.28 10.84 -5.53
CA VAL A 165 5.80 10.82 -5.41
C VAL A 165 5.30 9.39 -5.51
N GLU A 166 4.49 8.94 -4.57
CA GLU A 166 3.80 7.66 -4.73
C GLU A 166 2.47 7.86 -5.44
N THR A 167 2.20 7.03 -6.43
CA THR A 167 0.99 7.09 -7.25
C THR A 167 0.22 5.79 -7.19
N ARG A 168 -1.10 5.89 -7.22
CA ARG A 168 -1.96 4.73 -7.46
C ARG A 168 -2.58 4.84 -8.84
N ILE A 169 -2.38 3.82 -9.65
CA ILE A 169 -3.07 3.64 -10.92
C ILE A 169 -4.24 2.67 -10.76
N GLN A 170 -5.25 2.82 -11.63
CA GLN A 170 -6.36 1.91 -11.80
C GLN A 170 -6.22 1.23 -13.15
N TRP A 171 -6.12 -0.09 -13.19
CA TRP A 171 -6.12 -0.86 -14.43
C TRP A 171 -7.48 -0.80 -15.13
N SER A 172 -7.49 -0.74 -16.46
CA SER A 172 -8.72 -0.83 -17.26
C SER A 172 -9.44 -2.17 -17.09
N SER A 173 -8.69 -3.23 -16.77
CA SER A 173 -9.22 -4.57 -16.43
C SER A 173 -9.74 -4.69 -14.99
N GLY A 174 -9.66 -3.63 -14.19
CA GLY A 174 -9.98 -3.63 -12.76
C GLY A 174 -8.78 -3.85 -11.85
N GLY A 175 -8.94 -3.52 -10.57
CA GLY A 175 -7.84 -3.52 -9.62
C GLY A 175 -6.97 -2.25 -9.70
N GLY A 176 -5.95 -2.17 -8.89
CA GLY A 176 -5.04 -1.03 -8.84
C GLY A 176 -3.61 -1.47 -8.56
N HIS A 177 -2.67 -0.56 -8.82
CA HIS A 177 -1.26 -0.80 -8.58
C HIS A 177 -0.59 0.50 -8.11
N MET A 178 0.56 0.39 -7.47
CA MET A 178 1.30 1.56 -6.98
C MET A 178 2.68 1.63 -7.60
N HIS A 179 3.04 2.86 -7.98
CA HIS A 179 4.33 3.22 -8.56
C HIS A 179 4.98 4.35 -7.76
N VAL A 180 6.26 4.58 -7.98
CA VAL A 180 7.00 5.73 -7.47
C VAL A 180 7.46 6.59 -8.63
N LEU A 181 6.90 7.82 -8.79
CA LEU A 181 7.46 8.81 -9.71
C LEU A 181 8.75 9.36 -9.11
N TYR A 182 9.80 9.36 -9.91
CA TYR A 182 11.13 9.77 -9.46
C TYR A 182 11.86 10.70 -10.43
N GLY A 183 11.20 11.12 -11.51
CA GLY A 183 11.86 11.99 -12.47
C GLY A 183 10.92 12.58 -13.50
N TYR A 184 11.44 13.56 -14.22
CA TYR A 184 10.78 14.24 -15.32
C TYR A 184 11.77 14.67 -16.41
N ASP A 185 11.26 14.95 -17.61
CA ASP A 185 11.98 15.53 -18.73
C ASP A 185 11.03 16.47 -19.50
N THR A 186 11.24 17.78 -19.38
CA THR A 186 10.35 18.76 -20.02
C THR A 186 10.57 18.86 -21.54
N GLY A 187 11.76 18.51 -22.05
CA GLY A 187 12.04 18.49 -23.48
C GLY A 187 11.22 17.43 -24.23
N ASN A 188 10.91 16.32 -23.55
CA ASN A 188 10.13 15.21 -24.09
C ASN A 188 8.72 15.14 -23.49
N ASN A 189 8.36 15.97 -22.50
CA ASN A 189 7.14 15.90 -21.71
C ASN A 189 7.00 14.56 -20.98
N TRP A 190 8.09 13.98 -20.48
CA TRP A 190 8.11 12.67 -19.86
C TRP A 190 8.06 12.74 -18.33
N VAL A 191 7.48 11.68 -17.74
CA VAL A 191 7.67 11.28 -16.36
C VAL A 191 8.40 9.94 -16.30
N TYR A 192 9.15 9.73 -15.22
CA TYR A 192 9.86 8.49 -14.92
C TYR A 192 9.27 7.86 -13.66
N TRP A 193 8.99 6.55 -13.72
CA TRP A 193 8.46 5.83 -12.56
C TRP A 193 9.13 4.49 -12.33
N GLY A 194 9.21 4.12 -11.06
CA GLY A 194 9.57 2.78 -10.61
C GLY A 194 8.33 1.92 -10.43
N ASP A 195 8.42 0.67 -10.85
CA ASP A 195 7.36 -0.33 -10.74
C ASP A 195 7.82 -1.49 -9.84
N PRO A 196 7.09 -1.82 -8.77
CA PRO A 196 7.44 -2.93 -7.89
C PRO A 196 7.08 -4.31 -8.45
N TRP A 197 6.31 -4.42 -9.53
CA TRP A 197 5.83 -5.72 -10.01
C TRP A 197 6.98 -6.61 -10.49
N PRO A 198 7.03 -7.91 -10.09
CA PRO A 198 8.19 -8.77 -10.34
C PRO A 198 8.54 -8.98 -11.81
N SER A 199 7.56 -9.08 -12.69
CA SER A 199 7.75 -9.36 -14.12
C SER A 199 7.85 -8.10 -14.99
N ASP A 200 7.60 -6.92 -14.42
CA ASP A 200 7.64 -5.68 -15.16
C ASP A 200 9.03 -5.02 -15.09
N TYR A 201 9.29 -4.10 -16.04
CA TYR A 201 10.50 -3.31 -15.97
C TYR A 201 10.48 -2.45 -14.72
N ARG A 202 11.59 -2.53 -13.96
CA ARG A 202 11.74 -1.83 -12.69
C ARG A 202 11.72 -0.30 -12.84
N TYR A 203 12.17 0.22 -13.99
CA TYR A 203 12.27 1.64 -14.29
C TYR A 203 11.67 1.92 -15.65
N ASN A 204 10.73 2.83 -15.70
CA ASN A 204 9.90 3.14 -16.85
C ASN A 204 9.85 4.65 -17.10
N TRP A 205 9.44 5.04 -18.31
CA TRP A 205 9.17 6.42 -18.68
C TRP A 205 8.18 6.49 -19.83
N ALA A 206 7.38 7.55 -19.88
CA ALA A 206 6.49 7.87 -20.98
C ALA A 206 6.11 9.35 -20.96
N ASP A 207 5.41 9.77 -22.01
CA ASP A 207 4.73 11.07 -22.02
C ASP A 207 3.83 11.20 -20.78
N TYR A 208 3.82 12.39 -20.18
CA TYR A 208 3.06 12.66 -18.97
C TYR A 208 1.57 12.35 -19.12
N TRP A 209 0.95 12.74 -20.26
CA TRP A 209 -0.48 12.48 -20.47
C TRP A 209 -0.78 11.01 -20.70
N TYR A 210 0.17 10.27 -21.31
CA TYR A 210 0.08 8.82 -21.38
C TYR A 210 0.10 8.19 -19.97
N TYR A 211 0.95 8.68 -19.09
CA TYR A 211 0.98 8.19 -17.70
C TYR A 211 -0.29 8.57 -16.92
N VAL A 212 -0.87 9.75 -17.17
CA VAL A 212 -2.13 10.16 -16.54
C VAL A 212 -3.29 9.25 -16.96
N ASN A 213 -3.41 8.93 -18.23
CA ASN A 213 -4.50 8.09 -18.71
C ASN A 213 -4.16 7.50 -20.10
N ASN A 214 -4.32 6.19 -20.20
CA ASN A 214 -4.14 5.45 -21.46
C ASN A 214 -5.11 4.26 -21.50
N GLY A 215 -5.01 3.42 -22.56
CA GLY A 215 -5.90 2.26 -22.73
C GLY A 215 -5.71 1.17 -21.68
N THR A 216 -4.61 1.17 -20.94
CA THR A 216 -4.26 0.14 -19.96
C THR A 216 -4.57 0.56 -18.54
N PHE A 217 -4.31 1.84 -18.20
CA PHE A 217 -4.55 2.35 -16.84
C PHE A 217 -4.85 3.86 -16.80
N SER A 218 -5.34 4.30 -15.64
CA SER A 218 -5.48 5.72 -15.29
C SER A 218 -4.83 6.00 -13.94
N TRP A 219 -4.13 7.13 -13.81
CA TRP A 219 -3.58 7.60 -12.53
C TRP A 219 -4.70 8.21 -11.67
N THR A 220 -5.04 7.57 -10.57
CA THR A 220 -6.24 7.89 -9.78
C THR A 220 -5.98 8.55 -8.44
N HIS A 221 -4.81 8.37 -7.84
CA HIS A 221 -4.47 8.96 -6.53
C HIS A 221 -2.98 9.24 -6.44
N SER A 222 -2.63 10.21 -5.60
CA SER A 222 -1.25 10.66 -5.40
C SER A 222 -0.95 10.87 -3.93
N LEU A 223 0.26 10.52 -3.53
CA LEU A 223 0.86 10.87 -2.25
C LEU A 223 2.14 11.67 -2.55
N TYR A 224 2.18 12.94 -2.16
CA TYR A 224 3.25 13.89 -2.48
C TYR A 224 3.61 14.76 -1.28
N ARG A 225 4.63 15.61 -1.38
CA ARG A 225 5.21 16.37 -0.26
C ARG A 225 5.72 15.47 0.87
N ILE A 226 6.13 14.27 0.53
CA ILE A 226 6.72 13.33 1.47
C ILE A 226 8.08 13.89 1.92
N GLY A 227 8.30 13.95 3.23
CA GLY A 227 9.53 14.50 3.80
C GLY A 227 9.62 16.05 3.78
N ALA A 228 8.52 16.78 3.44
CA ALA A 228 8.51 18.24 3.37
C ALA A 228 8.40 18.90 4.75
#